data_43b7f9fc219b3cf3567532e03644d1fe
#
_entry.id   43b7f9fc219b3cf3567532e03644d1fe
#
_cell.length_a   1.000
_cell.length_b   1.000
_cell.length_c   1.000
_cell.angle_alpha   90.00
_cell.angle_beta   90.00
_cell.angle_gamma   90.00
#
_symmetry.space_group_name_H-M   'P 1'
#
loop_
_entity.id
_entity.type
_entity.pdbx_description
1 polymer ?
#
loop_
_entity_poly.entity_id
_entity_poly.type
_entity_poly.pdbx_seq_one_letter_code
_entity_poly.pdbx_strand_id
1 'polypeptide(L)'
;MASKINWIERLSARLGLVPRSRKLPEPSAYGEELRDFPPFEKWLEVEELDSTRRLRRMAMIPTTCFNCEAGCGLLAAVDVDQKEIVRIEGNPLHPGSRGRNCAKGPATLNQVKDEERILQPMRREGPRGAGKFVPVSWEEALDQIASNVRELLVTERHDEVMYHVGRPGHEGAMERVLQAWGIDGHNSHTTVCSASARCGYQLTWGYDRPSPDHENAQLILLLSSHLEAGHYFNPHAQRIVEAKERGARIVVLDPRLSNTAARADLWLPTRPGTEGAVLLAALRLLIEENKIDHTFVSDWVDWRGYLAHLH
;
A
#
# COMPACT_ATOMS: atom_id res chain seq x y z
N MET A 1 -40.17 -7.02 12.54
CA MET A 1 -39.96 -8.17 11.66
C MET A 1 -38.57 -8.75 11.96
N ALA A 2 -38.52 -9.88 12.64
CA ALA A 2 -37.25 -10.55 12.98
C ALA A 2 -36.61 -11.08 11.70
N SER A 3 -35.42 -10.57 11.34
CA SER A 3 -34.66 -11.07 10.20
C SER A 3 -34.27 -12.53 10.47
N LYS A 4 -34.60 -13.40 9.55
CA LYS A 4 -34.15 -14.81 9.56
C LYS A 4 -32.62 -14.81 9.49
N ILE A 5 -31.97 -14.97 10.61
CA ILE A 5 -30.52 -15.21 10.67
C ILE A 5 -30.27 -16.51 9.90
N ASN A 6 -29.46 -16.44 8.86
CA ASN A 6 -29.11 -17.55 8.01
C ASN A 6 -28.44 -18.65 8.85
N TRP A 7 -28.72 -19.92 8.57
CA TRP A 7 -28.15 -21.08 9.27
C TRP A 7 -26.60 -21.09 9.23
N ILE A 8 -26.00 -20.51 8.18
CA ILE A 8 -24.55 -20.33 8.03
C ILE A 8 -24.00 -19.41 9.14
N GLU A 9 -24.72 -18.33 9.46
CA GLU A 9 -24.31 -17.41 10.55
C GLU A 9 -24.39 -18.08 11.91
N ARG A 10 -25.38 -18.94 12.13
CA ARG A 10 -25.48 -19.73 13.37
C ARG A 10 -24.38 -20.78 13.49
N LEU A 11 -24.00 -21.41 12.35
CA LEU A 11 -22.94 -22.39 12.32
C LEU A 11 -21.58 -21.70 12.52
N SER A 12 -21.36 -20.56 11.91
CA SER A 12 -20.14 -19.74 12.06
C SER A 12 -19.92 -19.30 13.51
N ALA A 13 -20.99 -18.86 14.16
CA ALA A 13 -20.95 -18.49 15.58
C ALA A 13 -20.64 -19.69 16.49
N ARG A 14 -21.17 -20.88 16.16
CA ARG A 14 -20.89 -22.11 16.91
C ARG A 14 -19.46 -22.63 16.73
N LEU A 15 -18.85 -22.34 15.59
CA LEU A 15 -17.47 -22.74 15.25
C LEU A 15 -16.43 -21.71 15.67
N GLY A 16 -16.84 -20.62 16.35
CA GLY A 16 -15.94 -19.51 16.70
C GLY A 16 -15.48 -18.67 15.49
N LEU A 17 -16.10 -18.90 14.34
CA LEU A 17 -15.91 -18.10 13.15
C LEU A 17 -16.80 -16.86 13.27
N VAL A 18 -16.20 -15.68 13.20
CA VAL A 18 -16.91 -14.40 13.36
C VAL A 18 -18.07 -14.29 12.37
N PRO A 19 -19.29 -13.94 12.81
CA PRO A 19 -20.41 -13.69 11.91
C PRO A 19 -20.06 -12.54 10.95
N ARG A 20 -19.96 -12.86 9.68
CA ARG A 20 -19.72 -11.85 8.63
C ARG A 20 -20.98 -11.08 8.32
N SER A 21 -21.52 -10.32 9.08
CA SER A 21 -22.50 -9.30 8.71
C SER A 21 -23.37 -8.89 9.86
N ARG A 22 -22.97 -7.88 10.54
CA ARG A 22 -23.96 -6.89 10.95
C ARG A 22 -23.89 -5.77 9.94
N LYS A 23 -25.06 -5.23 9.56
CA LYS A 23 -25.14 -4.10 8.63
C LYS A 23 -24.21 -3.00 9.14
N LEU A 24 -23.11 -2.83 8.43
CA LEU A 24 -22.30 -1.64 8.59
C LEU A 24 -23.17 -0.44 8.19
N PRO A 25 -23.01 0.72 8.83
CA PRO A 25 -23.71 1.93 8.42
C PRO A 25 -23.50 2.20 6.94
N GLU A 26 -24.50 2.77 6.27
CA GLU A 26 -24.39 3.15 4.86
C GLU A 26 -23.18 4.07 4.65
N PRO A 27 -22.46 3.98 3.53
CA PRO A 27 -21.27 4.80 3.26
C PRO A 27 -21.48 6.30 3.42
N SER A 28 -22.70 6.80 3.23
CA SER A 28 -23.09 8.18 3.46
C SER A 28 -22.98 8.60 4.93
N ALA A 29 -23.18 7.69 5.86
CA ALA A 29 -23.06 7.98 7.29
C ALA A 29 -21.60 8.22 7.72
N TYR A 30 -20.62 7.65 6.99
CA TYR A 30 -19.20 7.89 7.28
C TYR A 30 -18.70 9.24 6.76
N GLY A 31 -19.31 9.80 5.73
CA GLY A 31 -18.86 11.04 5.10
C GLY A 31 -19.12 12.30 5.92
N GLU A 32 -20.17 12.31 6.73
CA GLU A 32 -20.54 13.44 7.58
C GLU A 32 -19.93 13.34 8.99
N GLU A 33 -19.81 12.13 9.53
CA GLU A 33 -19.26 11.89 10.87
C GLU A 33 -17.71 11.94 10.95
N LEU A 34 -17.01 11.77 9.82
CA LEU A 34 -15.54 11.89 9.79
C LEU A 34 -15.02 13.32 9.93
N ARG A 35 -15.87 14.34 9.88
CA ARG A 35 -15.44 15.74 10.03
C ARG A 35 -15.13 16.10 11.48
N ASP A 36 -15.84 15.48 12.41
CA ASP A 36 -15.59 15.64 13.84
C ASP A 36 -15.38 14.22 14.38
N PHE A 37 -14.16 13.79 14.61
CA PHE A 37 -13.87 12.47 15.17
C PHE A 37 -14.88 12.17 16.29
N PRO A 38 -15.88 11.30 16.04
CA PRO A 38 -16.89 11.05 17.06
C PRO A 38 -16.21 10.43 18.28
N PRO A 39 -16.73 10.70 19.47
CA PRO A 39 -16.23 10.05 20.68
C PRO A 39 -16.21 8.52 20.47
N PHE A 40 -15.21 7.86 21.04
CA PHE A 40 -15.01 6.41 20.93
C PHE A 40 -16.30 5.60 21.17
N GLU A 41 -17.17 6.09 22.03
CA GLU A 41 -18.46 5.49 22.38
C GLU A 41 -19.50 5.48 21.24
N LYS A 42 -19.26 6.25 20.18
CA LYS A 42 -20.18 6.31 19.01
C LYS A 42 -19.77 5.38 17.86
N TRP A 43 -18.64 4.71 17.95
CA TRP A 43 -18.28 3.72 16.94
C TRP A 43 -19.19 2.50 16.99
N LEU A 44 -19.33 1.83 15.85
CA LEU A 44 -20.14 0.63 15.75
C LEU A 44 -19.74 -0.38 16.82
N GLU A 45 -20.58 -0.57 17.82
CA GLU A 45 -20.41 -1.59 18.84
C GLU A 45 -21.03 -2.91 18.38
N VAL A 46 -20.31 -3.99 18.59
CA VAL A 46 -20.78 -5.35 18.39
C VAL A 46 -20.49 -6.18 19.63
N GLU A 47 -21.42 -7.04 19.97
CA GLU A 47 -21.22 -8.00 21.04
C GLU A 47 -20.70 -9.31 20.45
N GLU A 48 -19.59 -9.81 20.98
CA GLU A 48 -18.95 -11.05 20.54
C GLU A 48 -18.63 -11.95 21.73
N LEU A 49 -18.73 -13.25 21.50
CA LEU A 49 -18.26 -14.23 22.47
C LEU A 49 -16.75 -14.45 22.26
N ASP A 50 -15.97 -14.30 23.32
CA ASP A 50 -14.57 -14.67 23.33
C ASP A 50 -14.37 -16.21 23.34
N SER A 51 -13.13 -16.66 23.31
CA SER A 51 -12.76 -18.07 23.36
C SER A 51 -13.26 -18.79 24.65
N THR A 52 -13.54 -18.02 25.69
CA THR A 52 -14.08 -18.52 26.98
C THR A 52 -15.60 -18.41 27.06
N ARG A 53 -16.27 -18.03 25.94
CA ARG A 53 -17.71 -17.78 25.83
C ARG A 53 -18.22 -16.63 26.72
N ARG A 54 -17.37 -15.66 27.04
CA ARG A 54 -17.78 -14.41 27.67
C ARG A 54 -18.18 -13.41 26.59
N LEU A 55 -19.26 -12.70 26.83
CA LEU A 55 -19.70 -11.62 25.97
C LEU A 55 -18.76 -10.43 26.15
N ARG A 56 -18.21 -9.93 25.04
CA ARG A 56 -17.38 -8.73 24.99
C ARG A 56 -18.03 -7.68 24.10
N ARG A 57 -17.94 -6.43 24.52
CA ARG A 57 -18.33 -5.29 23.70
C ARG A 57 -17.13 -4.83 22.88
N MET A 58 -17.28 -4.88 21.56
CA MET A 58 -16.22 -4.55 20.63
C MET A 58 -16.61 -3.28 19.84
N ALA A 59 -15.74 -2.27 19.81
CA ALA A 59 -15.86 -1.16 18.88
C ALA A 59 -15.09 -1.45 17.60
N MET A 60 -15.78 -1.34 16.46
CA MET A 60 -15.17 -1.56 15.13
C MET A 60 -14.69 -0.22 14.59
N ILE A 61 -13.41 0.06 14.72
CA ILE A 61 -12.80 1.36 14.36
C ILE A 61 -12.17 1.27 12.98
N PRO A 62 -12.65 2.05 11.99
CA PRO A 62 -12.03 2.12 10.66
C PRO A 62 -10.61 2.67 10.74
N THR A 63 -9.70 2.01 10.05
CA THR A 63 -8.31 2.44 9.92
C THR A 63 -7.75 2.04 8.56
N THR A 64 -6.54 2.48 8.27
CA THR A 64 -5.84 2.16 7.03
C THR A 64 -4.57 1.37 7.32
N CYS A 65 -4.33 0.34 6.52
CA CYS A 65 -3.10 -0.44 6.59
C CYS A 65 -1.89 0.40 6.18
N PHE A 66 -0.87 0.46 7.01
CA PHE A 66 0.36 1.21 6.74
C PHE A 66 1.48 0.36 6.10
N ASN A 67 1.29 -0.95 5.97
CA ASN A 67 2.37 -1.86 5.57
C ASN A 67 2.84 -1.70 4.11
N CYS A 68 2.02 -1.11 3.24
CA CYS A 68 2.39 -0.82 1.86
C CYS A 68 1.44 0.21 1.22
N GLU A 69 1.80 0.68 0.03
CA GLU A 69 1.04 1.70 -0.72
C GLU A 69 -0.36 1.25 -1.17
N ALA A 70 -0.72 -0.02 -1.04
CA ALA A 70 -2.07 -0.48 -1.33
C ALA A 70 -3.13 0.20 -0.45
N GLY A 71 -2.74 0.71 0.72
CA GLY A 71 -3.60 1.48 1.60
C GLY A 71 -4.92 0.78 1.92
N CYS A 72 -4.91 -0.55 2.11
CA CYS A 72 -6.14 -1.30 2.36
C CYS A 72 -6.87 -0.77 3.59
N GLY A 73 -8.18 -0.57 3.45
CA GLY A 73 -9.03 -0.23 4.59
C GLY A 73 -9.18 -1.40 5.53
N LEU A 74 -9.00 -1.14 6.81
CA LEU A 74 -9.10 -2.11 7.88
C LEU A 74 -10.13 -1.68 8.92
N LEU A 75 -10.57 -2.62 9.70
CA LEU A 75 -11.35 -2.41 10.93
C LEU A 75 -10.53 -2.96 12.10
N ALA A 76 -10.23 -2.11 13.05
CA ALA A 76 -9.68 -2.52 14.33
C ALA A 76 -10.83 -2.83 15.29
N ALA A 77 -10.94 -4.08 15.73
CA ALA A 77 -11.88 -4.49 16.76
C ALA A 77 -11.23 -4.23 18.12
N VAL A 78 -11.77 -3.24 18.83
CA VAL A 78 -11.27 -2.80 20.14
C VAL A 78 -12.24 -3.25 21.22
N ASP A 79 -11.73 -3.97 22.21
CA ASP A 79 -12.48 -4.27 23.43
C ASP A 79 -12.72 -2.97 24.18
N VAL A 80 -13.99 -2.58 24.34
CA VAL A 80 -14.39 -1.29 24.92
C VAL A 80 -14.03 -1.22 26.39
N ASP A 81 -14.12 -2.33 27.09
CA ASP A 81 -13.89 -2.39 28.53
C ASP A 81 -12.38 -2.46 28.85
N GLN A 82 -11.60 -3.19 28.05
CA GLN A 82 -10.15 -3.33 28.23
C GLN A 82 -9.34 -2.26 27.48
N LYS A 83 -9.96 -1.56 26.52
CA LYS A 83 -9.32 -0.56 25.63
C LYS A 83 -8.14 -1.16 24.85
N GLU A 84 -8.27 -2.42 24.43
CA GLU A 84 -7.26 -3.13 23.68
C GLU A 84 -7.74 -3.51 22.29
N ILE A 85 -6.85 -3.43 21.30
CA ILE A 85 -7.10 -3.99 19.97
C ILE A 85 -7.01 -5.51 20.08
N VAL A 86 -8.11 -6.19 19.78
CA VAL A 86 -8.20 -7.65 19.85
C VAL A 86 -7.90 -8.31 18.52
N ARG A 87 -8.36 -7.69 17.40
CA ARG A 87 -8.08 -8.16 16.04
C ARG A 87 -8.17 -7.02 15.05
N ILE A 88 -7.60 -7.25 13.88
CA ILE A 88 -7.67 -6.35 12.75
C ILE A 88 -8.16 -7.15 11.54
N GLU A 89 -9.15 -6.64 10.84
CA GLU A 89 -9.74 -7.28 9.67
C GLU A 89 -9.98 -6.28 8.54
N GLY A 90 -10.31 -6.78 7.33
CA GLY A 90 -10.57 -5.90 6.19
C GLY A 90 -11.89 -5.14 6.32
N ASN A 91 -11.88 -3.86 6.00
CA ASN A 91 -13.09 -3.03 5.97
C ASN A 91 -13.85 -3.23 4.65
N PRO A 92 -15.05 -3.84 4.66
CA PRO A 92 -15.81 -4.09 3.43
C PRO A 92 -16.33 -2.80 2.77
N LEU A 93 -16.43 -1.70 3.51
CA LEU A 93 -16.86 -0.40 2.98
C LEU A 93 -15.72 0.38 2.31
N HIS A 94 -14.48 -0.05 2.49
CA HIS A 94 -13.36 0.64 1.84
C HIS A 94 -13.40 0.42 0.33
N PRO A 95 -13.51 1.48 -0.50
CA PRO A 95 -13.75 1.34 -1.95
C PRO A 95 -12.61 0.65 -2.69
N GLY A 96 -11.37 0.84 -2.23
CA GLY A 96 -10.20 0.22 -2.83
C GLY A 96 -10.09 -1.27 -2.55
N SER A 97 -10.10 -1.68 -1.30
CA SER A 97 -9.84 -3.06 -0.88
C SER A 97 -11.10 -3.92 -0.70
N ARG A 98 -12.29 -3.31 -0.53
CA ARG A 98 -13.59 -4.01 -0.45
C ARG A 98 -13.58 -5.17 0.55
N GLY A 99 -13.04 -4.94 1.74
CA GLY A 99 -12.93 -5.95 2.81
C GLY A 99 -11.80 -6.96 2.66
N ARG A 100 -11.00 -6.88 1.61
CA ARG A 100 -9.89 -7.80 1.36
C ARG A 100 -8.56 -7.15 1.72
N ASN A 101 -7.70 -7.94 2.34
CA ASN A 101 -6.34 -7.54 2.70
C ASN A 101 -5.44 -8.77 2.70
N CYS A 102 -4.14 -8.58 2.61
CA CYS A 102 -3.18 -9.66 2.80
C CYS A 102 -2.89 -9.87 4.31
N ALA A 103 -2.17 -10.92 4.63
CA ALA A 103 -1.83 -11.27 6.01
C ALA A 103 -1.10 -10.17 6.80
N LYS A 104 -0.40 -9.24 6.12
CA LYS A 104 0.32 -8.14 6.78
C LYS A 104 -0.60 -7.18 7.55
N GLY A 105 -1.81 -6.93 7.03
CA GLY A 105 -2.79 -6.09 7.71
C GLY A 105 -3.12 -6.58 9.11
N PRO A 106 -3.70 -7.78 9.27
CA PRO A 106 -3.98 -8.39 10.57
C PRO A 106 -2.74 -8.58 11.44
N ALA A 107 -1.61 -8.94 10.85
CA ALA A 107 -0.33 -9.12 11.55
C ALA A 107 0.20 -7.85 12.22
N THR A 108 -0.31 -6.67 11.86
CA THR A 108 -0.01 -5.40 12.54
C THR A 108 -0.28 -5.49 14.05
N LEU A 109 -1.25 -6.29 14.47
CA LEU A 109 -1.54 -6.51 15.88
C LEU A 109 -0.33 -7.04 16.66
N ASN A 110 0.47 -7.93 16.04
CA ASN A 110 1.68 -8.46 16.66
C ASN A 110 2.71 -7.34 16.90
N GLN A 111 2.84 -6.40 15.96
CA GLN A 111 3.74 -5.24 16.13
C GLN A 111 3.27 -4.29 17.24
N VAL A 112 1.95 -4.12 17.40
CA VAL A 112 1.39 -3.29 18.46
C VAL A 112 1.64 -3.89 19.84
N LYS A 113 1.56 -5.22 19.95
CA LYS A 113 1.68 -5.97 21.21
C LYS A 113 3.09 -6.54 21.46
N ASP A 114 4.06 -6.23 20.61
CA ASP A 114 5.43 -6.70 20.73
C ASP A 114 6.08 -6.12 22.00
N GLU A 115 6.57 -6.96 22.86
CA GLU A 115 7.24 -6.59 24.10
C GLU A 115 8.57 -5.87 23.86
N GLU A 116 9.22 -6.15 22.73
CA GLU A 116 10.47 -5.48 22.33
C GLU A 116 10.22 -4.14 21.60
N ARG A 117 8.97 -3.72 21.47
CA ARG A 117 8.64 -2.44 20.83
C ARG A 117 9.26 -1.27 21.57
N ILE A 118 9.99 -0.43 20.84
CA ILE A 118 10.56 0.80 21.37
C ILE A 118 9.44 1.82 21.64
N LEU A 119 9.21 2.13 22.93
CA LEU A 119 8.14 3.03 23.37
C LEU A 119 8.64 4.42 23.78
N GLN A 120 9.95 4.62 23.85
CA GLN A 120 10.59 5.89 24.22
C GLN A 120 11.90 6.08 23.45
N PRO A 121 12.41 7.30 23.33
CA PRO A 121 13.69 7.54 22.68
C PRO A 121 14.82 6.77 23.34
N MET A 122 15.76 6.31 22.53
CA MET A 122 16.91 5.53 22.98
C MET A 122 18.20 6.18 22.49
N ARG A 123 19.14 6.39 23.40
CA ARG A 123 20.50 6.83 23.06
C ARG A 123 21.47 5.66 23.10
N ARG A 124 22.33 5.58 22.08
CA ARG A 124 23.37 4.56 22.06
C ARG A 124 24.39 4.81 23.13
N GLU A 125 24.77 3.75 23.85
CA GLU A 125 25.84 3.72 24.81
C GLU A 125 27.01 2.88 24.28
N GLY A 126 28.18 3.48 24.20
CA GLY A 126 29.36 2.84 23.63
C GLY A 126 29.54 3.00 22.13
N PRO A 127 30.47 2.24 21.51
CA PRO A 127 30.80 2.37 20.10
C PRO A 127 29.70 1.84 19.19
N ARG A 128 29.71 2.26 17.90
CA ARG A 128 28.82 1.70 16.87
C ARG A 128 29.02 0.18 16.79
N GLY A 129 27.91 -0.55 16.66
CA GLY A 129 27.91 -2.00 16.59
C GLY A 129 27.84 -2.71 17.95
N ALA A 130 28.01 -2.01 19.07
CA ALA A 130 27.89 -2.62 20.41
C ALA A 130 26.45 -3.05 20.75
N GLY A 131 25.45 -2.52 20.05
CA GLY A 131 24.05 -2.87 20.29
C GLY A 131 23.47 -2.42 21.63
N LYS A 132 24.18 -1.53 22.35
CA LYS A 132 23.75 -1.05 23.65
C LYS A 132 23.04 0.30 23.52
N PHE A 133 21.83 0.36 24.06
CA PHE A 133 21.01 1.57 24.08
C PHE A 133 20.40 1.78 25.45
N VAL A 134 20.31 3.05 25.86
CA VAL A 134 19.67 3.46 27.11
C VAL A 134 18.51 4.39 26.81
N PRO A 135 17.39 4.26 27.56
CA PRO A 135 16.26 5.17 27.42
C PRO A 135 16.66 6.61 27.79
N VAL A 136 16.14 7.58 27.05
CA VAL A 136 16.31 9.01 27.35
C VAL A 136 14.95 9.71 27.21
N SER A 137 14.86 10.94 27.74
CA SER A 137 13.64 11.74 27.54
C SER A 137 13.52 12.24 26.10
N TRP A 138 12.31 12.60 25.68
CA TRP A 138 12.08 13.27 24.40
C TRP A 138 12.84 14.60 24.32
N GLU A 139 12.89 15.36 25.40
CA GLU A 139 13.63 16.62 25.48
C GLU A 139 15.12 16.41 25.21
N GLU A 140 15.74 15.46 25.91
CA GLU A 140 17.17 15.14 25.72
C GLU A 140 17.45 14.68 24.27
N ALA A 141 16.59 13.82 23.69
CA ALA A 141 16.77 13.34 22.34
C ALA A 141 16.67 14.46 21.30
N LEU A 142 15.65 15.31 21.44
CA LEU A 142 15.42 16.43 20.52
C LEU A 142 16.50 17.50 20.63
N ASP A 143 16.95 17.83 21.85
CA ASP A 143 18.03 18.79 22.07
C ASP A 143 19.36 18.32 21.50
N GLN A 144 19.66 17.03 21.62
CA GLN A 144 20.85 16.45 21.01
C GLN A 144 20.84 16.53 19.50
N ILE A 145 19.70 16.15 18.88
CA ILE A 145 19.53 16.21 17.42
C ILE A 145 19.62 17.67 16.94
N ALA A 146 18.88 18.57 17.59
CA ALA A 146 18.83 19.97 17.20
C ALA A 146 20.22 20.64 17.35
N SER A 147 20.96 20.33 18.38
CA SER A 147 22.32 20.88 18.61
C SER A 147 23.27 20.43 17.50
N ASN A 148 23.28 19.14 17.17
CA ASN A 148 24.11 18.59 16.09
C ASN A 148 23.78 19.21 14.73
N VAL A 149 22.51 19.25 14.37
CA VAL A 149 22.07 19.86 13.10
C VAL A 149 22.41 21.35 13.07
N ARG A 150 22.13 22.07 14.14
CA ARG A 150 22.44 23.49 14.21
C ARG A 150 23.95 23.78 14.04
N GLU A 151 24.81 22.98 14.64
CA GLU A 151 26.28 23.12 14.46
C GLU A 151 26.63 23.03 12.97
N LEU A 152 26.12 21.99 12.27
CA LEU A 152 26.39 21.78 10.86
C LEU A 152 25.88 22.95 9.99
N LEU A 153 24.66 23.44 10.27
CA LEU A 153 24.08 24.56 9.53
C LEU A 153 24.86 25.87 9.73
N VAL A 154 25.27 26.17 10.98
CA VAL A 154 26.01 27.39 11.29
C VAL A 154 27.44 27.39 10.72
N THR A 155 28.02 26.20 10.54
CA THR A 155 29.34 26.01 9.92
C THR A 155 29.27 25.74 8.42
N GLU A 156 28.09 25.93 7.79
CA GLU A 156 27.85 25.75 6.34
C GLU A 156 28.17 24.32 5.83
N ARG A 157 28.07 23.31 6.69
CA ARG A 157 28.31 21.90 6.37
C ARG A 157 27.00 21.16 6.12
N HIS A 158 26.15 21.68 5.27
CA HIS A 158 24.81 21.14 4.96
C HIS A 158 24.87 19.76 4.31
N ASP A 159 25.92 19.47 3.57
CA ASP A 159 26.21 18.20 2.89
C ASP A 159 26.53 17.04 3.84
N GLU A 160 26.83 17.35 5.11
CA GLU A 160 27.01 16.33 6.15
C GLU A 160 25.71 15.86 6.80
N VAL A 161 24.58 16.47 6.45
CA VAL A 161 23.25 16.05 6.91
C VAL A 161 22.55 15.23 5.83
N MET A 162 22.26 13.98 6.13
CA MET A 162 21.47 13.12 5.24
C MET A 162 20.19 12.70 5.92
N TYR A 163 19.07 12.89 5.21
CA TYR A 163 17.80 12.33 5.56
C TYR A 163 17.55 11.07 4.73
N HIS A 164 17.47 9.93 5.38
CA HIS A 164 17.15 8.66 4.75
C HIS A 164 15.79 8.18 5.22
N VAL A 165 14.88 7.96 4.27
CA VAL A 165 13.52 7.53 4.54
C VAL A 165 13.20 6.23 3.82
N GLY A 166 12.35 5.40 4.43
CA GLY A 166 11.83 4.21 3.81
C GLY A 166 10.68 4.54 2.84
N ARG A 167 9.61 3.81 2.96
CA ARG A 167 8.36 4.07 2.22
C ARG A 167 7.49 5.09 2.95
N PRO A 168 6.61 5.74 2.18
CA PRO A 168 5.95 6.97 2.57
C PRO A 168 5.05 6.87 3.81
N GLY A 169 5.00 7.97 4.51
CA GLY A 169 4.15 8.19 5.65
C GLY A 169 4.07 9.66 5.97
N HIS A 170 5.11 10.23 6.50
CA HIS A 170 5.10 11.60 7.01
C HIS A 170 6.18 12.50 6.39
N GLU A 171 6.74 12.10 5.26
CA GLU A 171 7.87 12.77 4.59
C GLU A 171 7.57 14.23 4.28
N GLY A 172 6.36 14.57 3.89
CA GLY A 172 6.01 15.93 3.51
C GLY A 172 6.26 16.97 4.61
N ALA A 173 6.19 16.57 5.88
CA ALA A 173 6.58 17.43 7.00
C ALA A 173 8.11 17.58 7.08
N MET A 174 8.85 16.49 6.95
CA MET A 174 10.30 16.50 6.97
C MET A 174 10.91 17.22 5.76
N GLU A 175 10.35 17.01 4.58
CA GLU A 175 10.81 17.70 3.37
C GLU A 175 10.75 19.22 3.52
N ARG A 176 9.69 19.75 4.12
CA ARG A 176 9.60 21.19 4.42
C ARG A 176 10.67 21.66 5.40
N VAL A 177 10.99 20.84 6.40
CA VAL A 177 12.05 21.14 7.37
C VAL A 177 13.42 21.14 6.68
N LEU A 178 13.71 20.13 5.88
CA LEU A 178 14.97 20.02 5.14
C LEU A 178 15.16 21.19 4.16
N GLN A 179 14.12 21.57 3.43
CA GLN A 179 14.13 22.73 2.55
C GLN A 179 14.38 24.03 3.31
N ALA A 180 13.73 24.20 4.47
CA ALA A 180 13.95 25.38 5.30
C ALA A 180 15.38 25.46 5.87
N TRP A 181 16.03 24.33 6.06
CA TRP A 181 17.42 24.24 6.48
C TRP A 181 18.44 24.29 5.34
N GLY A 182 17.99 24.29 4.08
CA GLY A 182 18.88 24.24 2.93
C GLY A 182 19.62 22.91 2.78
N ILE A 183 19.02 21.80 3.22
CA ILE A 183 19.58 20.46 3.13
C ILE A 183 18.95 19.76 1.94
N ASP A 184 19.77 19.27 1.01
CA ASP A 184 19.35 18.46 -0.15
C ASP A 184 19.79 16.98 -0.05
N GLY A 185 20.49 16.63 1.01
CA GLY A 185 20.92 15.26 1.31
C GLY A 185 19.75 14.31 1.60
N HIS A 186 18.91 14.06 0.58
CA HIS A 186 17.75 13.18 0.69
C HIS A 186 17.95 11.89 -0.08
N ASN A 187 17.75 10.78 0.58
CA ASN A 187 17.70 9.46 -0.05
C ASN A 187 16.49 8.68 0.45
N SER A 188 15.84 7.97 -0.44
CA SER A 188 14.69 7.14 -0.10
C SER A 188 14.78 5.75 -0.73
N HIS A 189 14.03 4.83 -0.19
CA HIS A 189 13.80 3.53 -0.81
C HIS A 189 13.38 3.65 -2.30
N THR A 190 12.58 4.67 -2.64
CA THR A 190 12.09 4.91 -4.00
C THR A 190 13.23 5.13 -5.00
N THR A 191 14.34 5.72 -4.57
CA THR A 191 15.51 5.99 -5.41
C THR A 191 16.06 4.72 -6.09
N VAL A 192 16.05 3.59 -5.41
CA VAL A 192 16.52 2.30 -5.95
C VAL A 192 15.39 1.33 -6.29
N CYS A 193 14.14 1.67 -6.02
CA CYS A 193 12.99 0.81 -6.25
C CYS A 193 12.26 1.16 -7.55
N SER A 194 11.67 2.34 -7.64
CA SER A 194 10.75 2.72 -8.71
C SER A 194 11.12 4.02 -9.43
N ALA A 195 12.27 4.60 -9.14
CA ALA A 195 12.65 5.89 -9.74
C ALA A 195 12.73 5.83 -11.26
N SER A 196 13.29 4.78 -11.84
CA SER A 196 13.37 4.61 -13.29
C SER A 196 11.99 4.45 -13.94
N ALA A 197 11.09 3.68 -13.33
CA ALA A 197 9.72 3.54 -13.81
C ALA A 197 8.96 4.87 -13.73
N ARG A 198 9.11 5.60 -12.63
CA ARG A 198 8.49 6.93 -12.45
C ARG A 198 9.02 7.93 -13.48
N CYS A 199 10.32 7.93 -13.71
CA CYS A 199 10.94 8.76 -14.76
C CYS A 199 10.38 8.41 -16.14
N GLY A 200 10.28 7.14 -16.50
CA GLY A 200 9.68 6.68 -17.75
C GLY A 200 8.24 7.14 -17.92
N TYR A 201 7.41 7.01 -16.90
CA TYR A 201 6.03 7.51 -16.93
C TYR A 201 5.97 9.04 -17.05
N GLN A 202 6.80 9.75 -16.28
CA GLN A 202 6.86 11.22 -16.32
C GLN A 202 7.22 11.73 -17.73
N LEU A 203 8.20 11.11 -18.37
CA LEU A 203 8.63 11.47 -19.72
C LEU A 203 7.58 11.13 -20.80
N THR A 204 6.81 10.06 -20.58
CA THR A 204 5.84 9.58 -21.57
C THR A 204 4.45 10.20 -21.38
N TRP A 205 4.00 10.34 -20.14
CA TRP A 205 2.64 10.73 -19.78
C TRP A 205 2.54 12.09 -19.09
N GLY A 206 3.67 12.68 -18.70
CA GLY A 206 3.71 13.89 -17.87
C GLY A 206 3.28 13.64 -16.41
N TYR A 207 3.09 12.39 -16.01
CA TYR A 207 2.65 11.99 -14.67
C TYR A 207 3.37 10.72 -14.22
N ASP A 208 3.80 10.68 -12.96
CA ASP A 208 4.76 9.67 -12.49
C ASP A 208 4.18 8.30 -12.15
N ARG A 209 2.88 8.18 -11.91
CA ARG A 209 2.22 6.89 -11.56
C ARG A 209 0.76 6.85 -12.02
N PRO A 210 0.50 6.54 -13.27
CA PRO A 210 -0.86 6.32 -13.73
C PRO A 210 -1.48 5.10 -13.04
N SER A 211 -2.75 5.18 -12.67
CA SER A 211 -3.53 4.04 -12.19
C SER A 211 -4.29 3.43 -13.35
N PRO A 212 -3.93 2.22 -13.80
CA PRO A 212 -4.65 1.56 -14.88
C PRO A 212 -6.07 1.17 -14.48
N ASP A 213 -7.00 1.29 -15.42
CA ASP A 213 -8.35 0.75 -15.30
C ASP A 213 -8.35 -0.76 -15.63
N HIS A 214 -7.85 -1.55 -14.70
CA HIS A 214 -7.77 -3.00 -14.87
C HIS A 214 -9.15 -3.64 -15.04
N GLU A 215 -10.16 -3.09 -14.37
CA GLU A 215 -11.50 -3.69 -14.35
C GLU A 215 -12.13 -3.73 -15.73
N ASN A 216 -11.94 -2.69 -16.54
CA ASN A 216 -12.50 -2.56 -17.88
C ASN A 216 -11.52 -2.96 -19.00
N ALA A 217 -10.31 -3.39 -18.66
CA ALA A 217 -9.34 -3.82 -19.65
C ALA A 217 -9.76 -5.12 -20.34
N GLN A 218 -9.49 -5.22 -21.64
CA GLN A 218 -9.70 -6.45 -22.45
C GLN A 218 -8.42 -7.29 -22.53
N LEU A 219 -7.27 -6.64 -22.44
CA LEU A 219 -5.94 -7.26 -22.39
C LEU A 219 -5.14 -6.63 -21.27
N ILE A 220 -4.58 -7.47 -20.40
CA ILE A 220 -3.72 -7.06 -19.30
C ILE A 220 -2.35 -7.68 -19.49
N LEU A 221 -1.35 -6.84 -19.63
CA LEU A 221 0.05 -7.25 -19.75
C LEU A 221 0.77 -6.98 -18.44
N LEU A 222 1.23 -8.03 -17.78
CA LEU A 222 1.95 -7.96 -16.50
C LEU A 222 3.44 -8.20 -16.75
N LEU A 223 4.26 -7.22 -16.40
CA LEU A 223 5.71 -7.27 -16.53
C LEU A 223 6.31 -7.55 -15.14
N SER A 224 6.73 -8.79 -14.89
CA SER A 224 7.35 -9.25 -13.64
C SER A 224 6.54 -8.89 -12.38
N SER A 225 5.22 -8.92 -12.48
CA SER A 225 4.31 -8.55 -11.39
C SER A 225 3.67 -9.78 -10.75
N HIS A 226 4.04 -10.05 -9.50
CA HIS A 226 3.47 -11.13 -8.69
C HIS A 226 2.39 -10.58 -7.76
N LEU A 227 1.15 -10.52 -8.23
CA LEU A 227 0.04 -9.81 -7.56
C LEU A 227 -0.55 -10.58 -6.38
N GLU A 228 -0.51 -11.91 -6.39
CA GLU A 228 -1.18 -12.76 -5.41
C GLU A 228 -0.49 -12.81 -4.06
N ALA A 229 0.79 -12.41 -3.99
CA ALA A 229 1.52 -12.33 -2.72
C ALA A 229 1.13 -11.14 -1.84
N GLY A 230 0.12 -10.35 -2.23
CA GLY A 230 -0.30 -9.15 -1.49
C GLY A 230 0.77 -8.06 -1.49
N HIS A 231 1.59 -7.99 -2.53
CA HIS A 231 2.63 -7.00 -2.68
C HIS A 231 2.08 -5.77 -3.40
N TYR A 232 1.91 -4.67 -2.69
CA TYR A 232 1.41 -3.35 -3.11
C TYR A 232 0.02 -3.31 -3.77
N PHE A 233 -0.43 -4.37 -4.41
CA PHE A 233 -1.48 -4.35 -5.42
C PHE A 233 -2.68 -5.23 -5.08
N ASN A 234 -2.93 -5.50 -3.81
CA ASN A 234 -4.12 -6.28 -3.45
C ASN A 234 -5.43 -5.73 -4.10
N PRO A 235 -5.70 -4.41 -4.14
CA PRO A 235 -6.82 -3.89 -4.91
C PRO A 235 -6.73 -4.16 -6.42
N HIS A 236 -5.53 -4.06 -7.00
CA HIS A 236 -5.31 -4.34 -8.43
C HIS A 236 -5.54 -5.82 -8.76
N ALA A 237 -5.06 -6.73 -7.92
CA ALA A 237 -5.30 -8.16 -8.10
C ALA A 237 -6.80 -8.49 -8.18
N GLN A 238 -7.62 -7.85 -7.34
CA GLN A 238 -9.06 -8.02 -7.39
C GLN A 238 -9.66 -7.58 -8.74
N ARG A 239 -9.28 -6.37 -9.23
CA ARG A 239 -9.77 -5.85 -10.51
C ARG A 239 -9.32 -6.69 -11.69
N ILE A 240 -8.10 -7.21 -11.65
CA ILE A 240 -7.57 -8.11 -12.69
C ILE A 240 -8.34 -9.43 -12.73
N VAL A 241 -8.66 -10.01 -11.57
CA VAL A 241 -9.50 -11.20 -11.50
C VAL A 241 -10.90 -10.91 -12.04
N GLU A 242 -11.52 -9.81 -11.62
CA GLU A 242 -12.84 -9.37 -12.11
C GLU A 242 -12.84 -9.13 -13.63
N ALA A 243 -11.78 -8.55 -14.19
CA ALA A 243 -11.62 -8.39 -15.63
C ALA A 243 -11.52 -9.75 -16.35
N LYS A 244 -10.72 -10.68 -15.80
CA LYS A 244 -10.57 -12.03 -16.35
C LYS A 244 -11.90 -12.79 -16.36
N GLU A 245 -12.69 -12.69 -15.30
CA GLU A 245 -14.04 -13.28 -15.22
C GLU A 245 -14.98 -12.72 -16.30
N ARG A 246 -14.75 -11.48 -16.74
CA ARG A 246 -15.47 -10.84 -17.86
C ARG A 246 -14.87 -11.13 -19.24
N GLY A 247 -13.83 -11.94 -19.31
CA GLY A 247 -13.21 -12.37 -20.57
C GLY A 247 -11.93 -11.62 -20.96
N ALA A 248 -11.38 -10.78 -20.10
CA ALA A 248 -10.08 -10.16 -20.36
C ALA A 248 -8.97 -11.21 -20.43
N ARG A 249 -8.05 -11.03 -21.35
CA ARG A 249 -6.86 -11.89 -21.48
C ARG A 249 -5.71 -11.33 -20.65
N ILE A 250 -4.97 -12.24 -20.00
CA ILE A 250 -3.82 -11.89 -19.18
C ILE A 250 -2.58 -12.51 -19.81
N VAL A 251 -1.60 -11.67 -20.11
CA VAL A 251 -0.25 -12.06 -20.53
C VAL A 251 0.74 -11.69 -19.46
N VAL A 252 1.58 -12.64 -19.06
CA VAL A 252 2.61 -12.42 -18.02
C VAL A 252 4.00 -12.65 -18.61
N LEU A 253 4.84 -11.62 -18.52
CA LEU A 253 6.26 -11.71 -18.77
C LEU A 253 6.97 -11.83 -17.42
N ASP A 254 7.44 -13.02 -17.08
CA ASP A 254 8.10 -13.28 -15.79
C ASP A 254 9.05 -14.47 -15.96
N PRO A 255 10.31 -14.38 -15.51
CA PRO A 255 11.25 -15.50 -15.58
C PRO A 255 10.76 -16.71 -14.76
N ARG A 256 9.89 -16.48 -13.79
CA ARG A 256 9.33 -17.51 -12.92
C ARG A 256 7.85 -17.76 -13.23
N LEU A 257 7.48 -19.04 -13.29
CA LEU A 257 6.06 -19.42 -13.27
C LEU A 257 5.49 -19.18 -11.86
N SER A 258 5.16 -17.92 -11.59
CA SER A 258 4.50 -17.51 -10.33
C SER A 258 3.03 -17.96 -10.32
N ASN A 259 2.37 -17.86 -9.16
CA ASN A 259 0.93 -18.11 -9.07
C ASN A 259 0.13 -17.20 -10.03
N THR A 260 0.58 -15.96 -10.21
CA THR A 260 -0.01 -15.03 -11.20
C THR A 260 0.21 -15.52 -12.62
N ALA A 261 1.44 -15.93 -12.98
CA ALA A 261 1.77 -16.47 -14.28
C ALA A 261 1.03 -17.78 -14.59
N ALA A 262 0.86 -18.65 -13.59
CA ALA A 262 0.13 -19.90 -13.73
C ALA A 262 -1.37 -19.72 -14.06
N ARG A 263 -1.91 -18.52 -13.81
CA ARG A 263 -3.30 -18.16 -14.13
C ARG A 263 -3.44 -17.29 -15.37
N ALA A 264 -2.32 -16.97 -16.03
CA ALA A 264 -2.31 -16.21 -17.26
C ALA A 264 -2.82 -17.04 -18.44
N ASP A 265 -3.31 -16.38 -19.48
CA ASP A 265 -3.66 -17.00 -20.75
C ASP A 265 -2.40 -17.28 -21.59
N LEU A 266 -1.36 -16.48 -21.37
CA LEU A 266 -0.03 -16.66 -21.95
C LEU A 266 1.05 -16.26 -20.93
N TRP A 267 1.98 -17.15 -20.70
CA TRP A 267 3.19 -16.87 -19.93
C TRP A 267 4.41 -16.89 -20.85
N LEU A 268 5.21 -15.84 -20.80
CA LEU A 268 6.43 -15.68 -21.54
C LEU A 268 7.62 -15.61 -20.56
N PRO A 269 8.43 -16.66 -20.43
CA PRO A 269 9.62 -16.69 -19.57
C PRO A 269 10.72 -15.83 -20.20
N THR A 270 10.72 -14.55 -19.85
CA THR A 270 11.71 -13.59 -20.35
C THR A 270 13.01 -13.64 -19.53
N ARG A 271 14.13 -13.42 -20.18
CA ARG A 271 15.38 -13.18 -19.48
C ARG A 271 15.31 -11.80 -18.80
N PRO A 272 15.65 -11.68 -17.51
CA PRO A 272 15.65 -10.39 -16.82
C PRO A 272 16.46 -9.33 -17.59
N GLY A 273 15.88 -8.13 -17.73
CA GLY A 273 16.47 -7.03 -18.48
C GLY A 273 16.19 -7.04 -19.99
N THR A 274 15.38 -7.98 -20.49
CA THR A 274 15.02 -8.03 -21.92
C THR A 274 13.55 -7.70 -22.19
N GLU A 275 12.80 -7.30 -21.19
CA GLU A 275 11.36 -6.97 -21.30
C GLU A 275 11.13 -5.84 -22.31
N GLY A 276 12.01 -4.82 -22.32
CA GLY A 276 11.96 -3.74 -23.29
C GLY A 276 12.09 -4.22 -24.73
N ALA A 277 12.95 -5.21 -25.01
CA ALA A 277 13.10 -5.77 -26.35
C ALA A 277 11.82 -6.51 -26.80
N VAL A 278 11.14 -7.22 -25.91
CA VAL A 278 9.87 -7.89 -26.21
C VAL A 278 8.78 -6.86 -26.53
N LEU A 279 8.71 -5.76 -25.76
CA LEU A 279 7.75 -4.69 -26.00
C LEU A 279 8.01 -3.95 -27.31
N LEU A 280 9.27 -3.67 -27.65
CA LEU A 280 9.65 -3.05 -28.93
C LEU A 280 9.33 -3.96 -30.11
N ALA A 281 9.56 -5.27 -29.99
CA ALA A 281 9.18 -6.22 -31.03
C ALA A 281 7.64 -6.27 -31.23
N ALA A 282 6.87 -6.24 -30.14
CA ALA A 282 5.41 -6.16 -30.24
C ALA A 282 4.95 -4.85 -30.90
N LEU A 283 5.54 -3.72 -30.52
CA LEU A 283 5.26 -2.42 -31.13
C LEU A 283 5.57 -2.42 -32.63
N ARG A 284 6.73 -2.97 -33.02
CA ARG A 284 7.10 -3.11 -34.43
C ARG A 284 6.03 -3.85 -35.23
N LEU A 285 5.58 -5.01 -34.73
CA LEU A 285 4.50 -5.78 -35.40
C LEU A 285 3.20 -5.01 -35.51
N LEU A 286 2.82 -4.25 -34.48
CA LEU A 286 1.62 -3.41 -34.53
C LEU A 286 1.73 -2.34 -35.61
N ILE A 287 2.89 -1.75 -35.80
CA ILE A 287 3.15 -0.76 -36.84
C ILE A 287 3.14 -1.42 -38.23
N GLU A 288 3.88 -2.51 -38.42
CA GLU A 288 4.00 -3.24 -39.70
C GLU A 288 2.63 -3.77 -40.18
N GLU A 289 1.81 -4.24 -39.22
CA GLU A 289 0.46 -4.76 -39.55
C GLU A 289 -0.63 -3.67 -39.53
N ASN A 290 -0.26 -2.40 -39.37
CA ASN A 290 -1.17 -1.26 -39.29
C ASN A 290 -2.28 -1.42 -38.23
N LYS A 291 -1.93 -1.98 -37.07
CA LYS A 291 -2.82 -2.21 -35.93
C LYS A 291 -2.70 -1.15 -34.84
N ILE A 292 -2.30 0.04 -35.21
CA ILE A 292 -2.20 1.20 -34.29
C ILE A 292 -3.51 2.00 -34.33
N ASP A 293 -3.85 2.64 -33.22
CA ASP A 293 -4.92 3.63 -33.19
C ASP A 293 -4.41 4.95 -33.78
N HIS A 294 -4.75 5.20 -35.03
CA HIS A 294 -4.29 6.37 -35.77
C HIS A 294 -4.77 7.68 -35.16
N THR A 295 -5.98 7.73 -34.60
CA THR A 295 -6.51 8.92 -33.94
C THR A 295 -5.71 9.24 -32.68
N PHE A 296 -5.50 8.23 -31.83
CA PHE A 296 -4.68 8.42 -30.63
C PHE A 296 -3.25 8.84 -30.99
N VAL A 297 -2.63 8.18 -31.96
CA VAL A 297 -1.26 8.49 -32.37
C VAL A 297 -1.15 9.89 -32.95
N SER A 298 -2.15 10.35 -33.73
CA SER A 298 -2.17 11.70 -34.29
C SER A 298 -2.32 12.78 -33.24
N ASP A 299 -3.18 12.56 -32.26
CA ASP A 299 -3.59 13.60 -31.31
C ASP A 299 -2.72 13.67 -30.06
N TRP A 300 -2.09 12.56 -29.66
CA TRP A 300 -1.42 12.44 -28.36
C TRP A 300 0.04 12.01 -28.41
N VAL A 301 0.56 11.59 -29.58
CA VAL A 301 1.93 11.09 -29.71
C VAL A 301 2.75 11.94 -30.67
N ASP A 302 3.98 12.27 -30.32
CA ASP A 302 4.94 12.84 -31.28
C ASP A 302 5.43 11.75 -32.24
N TRP A 303 4.51 11.27 -33.07
CA TRP A 303 4.73 10.19 -34.00
C TRP A 303 5.77 10.50 -35.07
N ARG A 304 5.81 11.75 -35.54
CA ARG A 304 6.74 12.18 -36.58
C ARG A 304 8.17 12.23 -36.05
N GLY A 305 8.36 12.77 -34.85
CA GLY A 305 9.66 12.75 -34.18
C GLY A 305 10.13 11.34 -33.90
N TYR A 306 9.24 10.46 -33.47
CA TYR A 306 9.56 9.06 -33.23
C TYR A 306 9.99 8.31 -34.48
N LEU A 307 9.26 8.43 -35.59
CA LEU A 307 9.64 7.83 -36.88
C LEU A 307 10.97 8.35 -37.40
N ALA A 308 11.22 9.66 -37.28
CA ALA A 308 12.49 10.25 -37.68
C ALA A 308 13.68 9.74 -36.85
N HIS A 309 13.43 9.30 -35.63
CA HIS A 309 14.46 8.72 -34.77
C HIS A 309 14.76 7.24 -35.10
N LEU A 310 13.80 6.51 -35.67
CA LEU A 310 13.97 5.10 -36.04
C LEU A 310 14.73 4.90 -37.36
N HIS A 311 14.85 5.92 -38.18
CA HIS A 311 15.56 5.95 -39.45
C HIS A 311 16.90 6.68 -39.33
#